data_9c763c2483db21d3f14dd70a88e42023
#
_entry.id   9c763c2483db21d3f14dd70a88e42023
#
_cell.length_a   1.000
_cell.length_b   1.000
_cell.length_c   1.000
_cell.angle_alpha   90.00
_cell.angle_beta   90.00
_cell.angle_gamma   90.00
#
_symmetry.space_group_name_H-M   'P 1'
#
loop_
_entity.id
_entity.type
_entity.pdbx_description
1 polymer ?
#
loop_
_entity_poly.entity_id
_entity_poly.type
_entity_poly.pdbx_seq_one_letter_code
_entity_poly.pdbx_strand_id
1 'polypeptide(L)'
;MARIELRDATIRIKDGLSGTAAINDAGVMAGDSEFDINTVALNTTLTQQIPIGARFTVASETGSPVHTVTGRTGPDPTTNIVFTPGLATGVANLAVVTFLPQQIEVKIGSGNLTYTETKNYEYELDRGNLDTVREGDEAPMEVNMEFVYEFVRTGTNENITPVDALKGVGGSSEWVSSATDQCEPYAVDMEVEHNPPCGTAETETTLFPDFRRDSLEFDLSAATIAVAGKCNASEPTITRS
;
A
#
# COMPACT_ATOMS: atom_id res chain seq x y z
N MET A 1 -16.44 -26.13 -4.37
CA MET A 1 -15.24 -25.44 -3.83
C MET A 1 -14.86 -24.37 -4.83
N ALA A 2 -14.81 -23.12 -4.41
CA ALA A 2 -14.24 -22.06 -5.24
C ALA A 2 -12.72 -22.24 -5.23
N ARG A 3 -12.10 -22.20 -6.40
CA ARG A 3 -10.64 -22.23 -6.53
C ARG A 3 -10.16 -20.77 -6.59
N ILE A 4 -9.12 -20.45 -5.83
CA ILE A 4 -8.48 -19.16 -5.91
C ILE A 4 -7.67 -19.12 -7.21
N GLU A 5 -8.01 -18.20 -8.10
CA GLU A 5 -7.33 -18.03 -9.39
C GLU A 5 -6.86 -16.56 -9.51
N LEU A 6 -5.63 -16.36 -9.97
CA LEU A 6 -5.06 -15.01 -10.13
C LEU A 6 -5.88 -14.12 -11.07
N ARG A 7 -6.59 -14.68 -12.03
CA ARG A 7 -7.48 -13.91 -12.94
C ARG A 7 -8.62 -13.19 -12.23
N ASP A 8 -9.00 -13.68 -11.02
CA ASP A 8 -10.08 -13.14 -10.20
C ASP A 8 -9.51 -12.32 -9.02
N ALA A 9 -8.21 -12.04 -9.05
CA ALA A 9 -7.52 -11.29 -8.03
C ALA A 9 -7.16 -9.88 -8.52
N THR A 10 -7.30 -8.93 -7.62
CA THR A 10 -6.79 -7.57 -7.78
C THR A 10 -5.46 -7.47 -7.04
N ILE A 11 -4.42 -7.02 -7.71
CA ILE A 11 -3.10 -6.85 -7.12
C ILE A 11 -2.79 -5.37 -7.00
N ARG A 12 -2.40 -4.96 -5.82
CA ARG A 12 -2.07 -3.58 -5.51
C ARG A 12 -0.67 -3.46 -4.94
N ILE A 13 0.06 -2.44 -5.39
CA ILE A 13 1.26 -1.96 -4.73
C ILE A 13 0.86 -0.75 -3.92
N LYS A 14 1.18 -0.75 -2.63
CA LYS A 14 0.82 0.28 -1.66
C LYS A 14 2.06 0.90 -1.04
N ASP A 15 2.00 2.19 -0.76
CA ASP A 15 2.99 2.84 0.09
C ASP A 15 2.65 2.65 1.58
N GLY A 16 3.53 3.14 2.45
CA GLY A 16 3.34 3.05 3.90
C GLY A 16 2.67 4.28 4.52
N LEU A 17 2.08 5.18 3.73
CA LEU A 17 1.49 6.40 4.27
C LEU A 17 0.40 6.07 5.29
N SER A 18 0.54 6.65 6.47
CA SER A 18 -0.45 6.57 7.54
C SER A 18 -0.40 7.83 8.41
N GLY A 19 -1.43 8.03 9.21
CA GLY A 19 -1.49 9.14 10.15
C GLY A 19 -2.79 9.92 10.07
N THR A 20 -2.82 11.03 10.79
CA THR A 20 -4.03 11.83 10.94
C THR A 20 -3.72 13.33 10.85
N ALA A 21 -4.74 14.12 10.53
CA ALA A 21 -4.75 15.56 10.68
C ALA A 21 -6.11 16.00 11.22
N ALA A 22 -6.24 17.25 11.60
CA ALA A 22 -7.51 17.84 11.98
C ALA A 22 -7.87 18.98 11.03
N ILE A 23 -9.13 19.06 10.64
CA ILE A 23 -9.65 20.19 9.85
C ILE A 23 -9.59 21.46 10.70
N ASN A 24 -9.06 22.54 10.15
CA ASN A 24 -8.97 23.85 10.79
C ASN A 24 -9.78 24.90 10.02
N ASP A 25 -10.96 24.53 9.63
CA ASP A 25 -11.86 25.38 8.87
C ASP A 25 -13.27 25.31 9.48
N ALA A 26 -13.88 26.46 9.72
CA ALA A 26 -15.16 26.56 10.42
C ALA A 26 -16.37 26.47 9.50
N GLY A 27 -16.21 26.28 8.23
CA GLY A 27 -17.29 26.40 7.26
C GLY A 27 -17.34 25.36 6.16
N VAL A 28 -16.76 24.19 6.39
CA VAL A 28 -16.65 23.14 5.35
C VAL A 28 -18.01 22.51 5.05
N MET A 29 -18.47 22.65 3.82
CA MET A 29 -19.80 22.22 3.37
C MET A 29 -19.74 21.05 2.40
N ALA A 30 -20.91 20.46 2.15
CA ALA A 30 -21.03 19.47 1.09
C ALA A 30 -20.66 20.10 -0.28
N GLY A 31 -19.85 19.40 -1.03
CA GLY A 31 -19.33 19.84 -2.33
C GLY A 31 -17.98 20.55 -2.27
N ASP A 32 -17.52 20.99 -1.10
CA ASP A 32 -16.20 21.60 -0.97
C ASP A 32 -15.11 20.58 -1.33
N SER A 33 -14.10 21.04 -2.02
CA SER A 33 -12.95 20.27 -2.50
C SER A 33 -11.62 20.81 -1.97
N GLU A 34 -11.69 21.67 -0.98
CA GLU A 34 -10.52 22.21 -0.26
C GLU A 34 -10.87 22.52 1.19
N PHE A 35 -9.93 22.41 2.08
CA PHE A 35 -10.00 22.89 3.45
C PHE A 35 -8.60 23.04 4.06
N ASP A 36 -8.53 23.86 5.11
CA ASP A 36 -7.33 23.98 5.91
C ASP A 36 -7.23 22.86 6.94
N ILE A 37 -6.03 22.40 7.18
CA ILE A 37 -5.71 21.39 8.19
C ILE A 37 -4.66 21.89 9.16
N ASN A 38 -4.71 21.33 10.36
CA ASN A 38 -3.68 21.51 11.39
C ASN A 38 -3.41 20.18 12.12
N THR A 39 -2.50 20.23 13.09
CA THR A 39 -2.19 19.05 13.93
C THR A 39 -1.90 17.81 13.07
N VAL A 40 -1.06 18.00 12.05
CA VAL A 40 -0.68 16.92 11.12
C VAL A 40 0.28 15.98 11.83
N ALA A 41 -0.07 14.70 11.90
CA ALA A 41 0.74 13.64 12.47
C ALA A 41 0.83 12.48 11.47
N LEU A 42 1.77 12.58 10.55
CA LEU A 42 2.05 11.56 9.53
C LEU A 42 3.30 10.77 9.88
N ASN A 43 3.38 9.56 9.39
CA ASN A 43 4.57 8.70 9.48
C ASN A 43 5.64 9.05 8.44
N THR A 44 5.65 10.26 7.89
CA THR A 44 6.64 10.68 6.89
C THR A 44 7.83 11.37 7.57
N THR A 45 9.03 11.18 6.99
CA THR A 45 10.25 11.91 7.39
C THR A 45 10.32 13.31 6.83
N LEU A 46 9.53 13.59 5.79
CA LEU A 46 9.48 14.89 5.14
C LEU A 46 8.55 15.80 5.93
N THR A 47 9.05 16.38 7.00
CA THR A 47 8.47 17.52 7.74
C THR A 47 6.95 17.66 7.60
N GLN A 48 6.19 16.62 7.94
CA GLN A 48 4.72 16.66 8.01
C GLN A 48 4.01 17.16 6.74
N GLN A 49 4.65 17.06 5.58
CA GLN A 49 4.01 17.42 4.32
C GLN A 49 3.11 16.29 3.86
N ILE A 50 1.89 16.64 3.47
CA ILE A 50 0.94 15.69 2.91
C ILE A 50 1.31 15.46 1.45
N PRO A 51 1.58 14.20 1.03
CA PRO A 51 1.91 13.91 -0.36
C PRO A 51 0.75 14.24 -1.31
N ILE A 52 1.06 14.75 -2.50
CA ILE A 52 0.08 14.79 -3.59
C ILE A 52 -0.22 13.36 -4.01
N GLY A 53 -1.49 13.02 -4.19
CA GLY A 53 -1.93 11.64 -4.39
C GLY A 53 -2.29 10.91 -3.09
N ALA A 54 -1.99 11.48 -1.92
CA ALA A 54 -2.41 10.92 -0.63
C ALA A 54 -3.92 10.69 -0.60
N ARG A 55 -4.32 9.53 -0.12
CA ARG A 55 -5.73 9.16 0.07
C ARG A 55 -6.12 9.40 1.51
N PHE A 56 -7.36 9.82 1.73
CA PHE A 56 -7.84 10.04 3.09
C PHE A 56 -9.36 9.89 3.21
N THR A 57 -9.82 9.71 4.44
CA THR A 57 -11.23 9.78 4.82
C THR A 57 -11.41 10.85 5.88
N VAL A 58 -12.62 11.43 5.98
CA VAL A 58 -12.98 12.42 6.99
C VAL A 58 -13.96 11.82 7.97
N ALA A 59 -13.65 11.92 9.26
CA ALA A 59 -14.55 11.50 10.31
C ALA A 59 -15.84 12.33 10.25
N SER A 60 -16.98 11.70 10.47
CA SER A 60 -18.33 12.29 10.40
C SER A 60 -18.88 12.50 8.99
N GLU A 61 -18.13 12.24 7.94
CA GLU A 61 -18.67 12.27 6.59
C GLU A 61 -19.51 11.04 6.30
N THR A 62 -20.70 11.27 5.73
CA THR A 62 -21.64 10.18 5.46
C THR A 62 -21.10 9.26 4.37
N GLY A 63 -21.01 7.96 4.68
CA GLY A 63 -20.51 6.94 3.78
C GLY A 63 -18.98 6.82 3.74
N SER A 64 -18.27 7.65 4.49
CA SER A 64 -16.79 7.65 4.57
C SER A 64 -16.09 7.51 3.21
N PRO A 65 -16.41 8.39 2.24
CA PRO A 65 -15.79 8.32 0.92
C PRO A 65 -14.28 8.54 1.04
N VAL A 66 -13.54 7.94 0.12
CA VAL A 66 -12.10 8.16 0.01
C VAL A 66 -11.84 9.33 -0.92
N HIS A 67 -11.14 10.32 -0.40
CA HIS A 67 -10.67 11.49 -1.14
C HIS A 67 -9.21 11.31 -1.54
N THR A 68 -8.78 12.02 -2.57
CA THR A 68 -7.40 12.03 -3.03
C THR A 68 -6.89 13.47 -3.09
N VAL A 69 -5.76 13.74 -2.48
CA VAL A 69 -5.12 15.06 -2.50
C VAL A 69 -4.62 15.36 -3.91
N THR A 70 -5.11 16.44 -4.50
CA THR A 70 -4.73 16.90 -5.85
C THR A 70 -3.83 18.13 -5.84
N GLY A 71 -3.78 18.83 -4.71
CA GLY A 71 -2.95 20.00 -4.52
C GLY A 71 -2.81 20.36 -3.04
N ARG A 72 -1.81 21.16 -2.75
CA ARG A 72 -1.56 21.69 -1.41
C ARG A 72 -0.97 23.08 -1.49
N THR A 73 -1.31 23.93 -0.53
CA THR A 73 -0.73 25.27 -0.37
C THR A 73 -0.54 25.59 1.11
N GLY A 74 0.39 26.45 1.41
CA GLY A 74 0.64 26.93 2.77
C GLY A 74 1.95 26.42 3.37
N PRO A 75 2.46 27.13 4.38
CA PRO A 75 3.62 26.68 5.14
C PRO A 75 3.25 25.59 6.14
N ASP A 76 4.16 24.64 6.34
CA ASP A 76 4.10 23.68 7.43
C ASP A 76 4.08 24.40 8.80
N PRO A 77 3.22 24.03 9.78
CA PRO A 77 2.36 22.84 9.89
C PRO A 77 0.90 23.04 9.44
N THR A 78 0.53 24.23 8.98
CA THR A 78 -0.82 24.51 8.51
C THR A 78 -0.84 24.47 6.99
N THR A 79 -1.55 23.54 6.43
CA THR A 79 -1.59 23.31 4.98
C THR A 79 -3.03 23.31 4.53
N ASN A 80 -3.32 24.10 3.49
CA ASN A 80 -4.56 23.95 2.74
C ASN A 80 -4.39 22.77 1.77
N ILE A 81 -5.32 21.82 1.79
CA ILE A 81 -5.34 20.71 0.86
C ILE A 81 -6.52 20.84 -0.11
N VAL A 82 -6.23 20.60 -1.38
CA VAL A 82 -7.21 20.48 -2.45
C VAL A 82 -7.35 19.01 -2.80
N PHE A 83 -8.57 18.52 -2.96
CA PHE A 83 -8.83 17.10 -3.12
C PHE A 83 -10.02 16.80 -4.04
N THR A 84 -10.14 15.56 -4.43
CA THR A 84 -11.24 15.02 -5.23
C THR A 84 -11.61 13.60 -4.76
N PRO A 85 -12.90 13.20 -4.79
CA PRO A 85 -14.08 14.03 -5.00
C PRO A 85 -14.29 15.06 -3.87
N GLY A 86 -15.13 16.04 -4.09
CA GLY A 86 -15.54 16.96 -3.02
C GLY A 86 -16.35 16.23 -1.92
N LEU A 87 -16.47 16.84 -0.74
CA LEU A 87 -17.16 16.25 0.41
C LEU A 87 -18.61 15.91 0.10
N ALA A 88 -19.05 14.72 0.48
CA ALA A 88 -20.44 14.31 0.34
C ALA A 88 -21.38 15.03 1.34
N THR A 89 -20.87 15.39 2.50
CA THR A 89 -21.59 16.12 3.55
C THR A 89 -20.69 17.17 4.20
N GLY A 90 -21.26 18.22 4.75
CA GLY A 90 -20.50 19.19 5.54
C GLY A 90 -19.93 18.54 6.80
N VAL A 91 -18.73 18.94 7.17
CA VAL A 91 -17.99 18.42 8.32
C VAL A 91 -17.65 19.52 9.31
N ALA A 92 -17.52 19.15 10.58
CA ALA A 92 -17.23 20.11 11.63
C ALA A 92 -15.76 20.51 11.65
N ASN A 93 -15.48 21.70 12.17
CA ASN A 93 -14.13 22.08 12.55
C ASN A 93 -13.56 21.05 13.55
N LEU A 94 -12.26 20.74 13.44
CA LEU A 94 -11.56 19.71 14.18
C LEU A 94 -11.99 18.27 13.86
N ALA A 95 -12.77 18.04 12.80
CA ALA A 95 -13.00 16.68 12.32
C ALA A 95 -11.66 16.04 11.94
N VAL A 96 -11.53 14.75 12.29
CA VAL A 96 -10.30 14.01 12.03
C VAL A 96 -10.25 13.56 10.57
N VAL A 97 -9.15 13.89 9.91
CA VAL A 97 -8.77 13.37 8.60
C VAL A 97 -7.82 12.20 8.85
N THR A 98 -8.16 11.02 8.35
CA THR A 98 -7.31 9.83 8.46
C THR A 98 -6.73 9.50 7.09
N PHE A 99 -5.40 9.53 6.99
CA PHE A 99 -4.69 9.20 5.75
C PHE A 99 -4.57 7.70 5.57
N LEU A 100 -4.70 7.29 4.32
CA LEU A 100 -4.64 5.91 3.85
C LEU A 100 -3.46 5.74 2.92
N PRO A 101 -2.88 4.55 2.81
CA PRO A 101 -1.82 4.27 1.84
C PRO A 101 -2.21 4.67 0.42
N GLN A 102 -1.30 5.29 -0.29
CA GLN A 102 -1.40 5.44 -1.74
C GLN A 102 -1.26 4.08 -2.39
N GLN A 103 -1.93 3.85 -3.50
CA GLN A 103 -1.90 2.55 -4.15
C GLN A 103 -2.05 2.65 -5.65
N ILE A 104 -1.45 1.70 -6.34
CA ILE A 104 -1.72 1.42 -7.74
C ILE A 104 -2.17 -0.03 -7.90
N GLU A 105 -3.06 -0.26 -8.85
CA GLU A 105 -3.47 -1.59 -9.26
C GLU A 105 -2.61 -2.03 -10.43
N VAL A 106 -2.01 -3.20 -10.34
CA VAL A 106 -1.16 -3.77 -11.38
C VAL A 106 -1.81 -4.98 -12.02
N LYS A 107 -1.59 -5.15 -13.33
CA LYS A 107 -2.10 -6.29 -14.09
C LYS A 107 -1.00 -7.32 -14.27
N ILE A 108 -1.29 -8.55 -13.90
CA ILE A 108 -0.36 -9.67 -14.14
C ILE A 108 -0.35 -10.10 -15.60
N GLY A 109 -1.44 -9.91 -16.35
CA GLY A 109 -1.54 -10.39 -17.71
C GLY A 109 -1.42 -11.92 -17.81
N SER A 110 -0.40 -12.40 -18.51
CA SER A 110 -0.02 -13.82 -18.58
C SER A 110 1.04 -14.21 -17.52
N GLY A 111 1.46 -13.25 -16.70
CA GLY A 111 2.49 -13.45 -15.68
C GLY A 111 2.01 -14.28 -14.49
N ASN A 112 2.86 -14.37 -13.50
CA ASN A 112 2.62 -15.15 -12.30
C ASN A 112 3.04 -14.37 -11.05
N LEU A 113 2.48 -14.74 -9.90
CA LEU A 113 2.92 -14.32 -8.59
C LEU A 113 3.16 -15.57 -7.77
N THR A 114 4.36 -15.70 -7.24
CA THR A 114 4.76 -16.80 -6.37
C THR A 114 5.44 -16.26 -5.13
N TYR A 115 5.22 -16.89 -4.01
CA TYR A 115 5.96 -16.59 -2.79
C TYR A 115 6.42 -17.88 -2.12
N THR A 116 7.49 -17.78 -1.37
CA THR A 116 8.08 -18.91 -0.65
C THR A 116 8.30 -18.51 0.80
N GLU A 117 7.68 -19.28 1.70
CA GLU A 117 7.91 -19.21 3.14
C GLU A 117 8.96 -20.24 3.51
N THR A 118 9.97 -19.82 4.25
CA THR A 118 11.03 -20.73 4.73
C THR A 118 11.02 -20.72 6.24
N LYS A 119 10.77 -21.89 6.84
CA LYS A 119 10.89 -22.08 8.29
C LYS A 119 12.08 -22.95 8.60
N ASN A 120 12.96 -22.47 9.44
CA ASN A 120 14.14 -23.20 9.91
C ASN A 120 13.83 -23.85 11.24
N TYR A 121 14.16 -25.14 11.35
CA TYR A 121 14.03 -25.89 12.61
C TYR A 121 15.39 -26.47 13.01
N GLU A 122 15.75 -26.30 14.26
CA GLU A 122 16.91 -26.92 14.86
C GLU A 122 16.48 -28.16 15.65
N TYR A 123 17.10 -29.29 15.33
CA TYR A 123 16.82 -30.58 15.94
C TYR A 123 17.95 -30.95 16.90
N GLU A 124 17.63 -31.13 18.17
CA GLU A 124 18.57 -31.66 19.14
C GLU A 124 18.42 -33.18 19.24
N LEU A 125 19.54 -33.87 19.33
CA LEU A 125 19.61 -35.32 19.45
C LEU A 125 20.12 -35.72 20.83
N ASP A 126 19.40 -36.61 21.53
CA ASP A 126 19.94 -37.33 22.68
C ASP A 126 20.30 -38.77 22.27
N ARG A 127 21.59 -39.12 22.37
CA ARG A 127 22.15 -40.43 22.02
C ARG A 127 21.77 -40.96 20.64
N GLY A 128 21.62 -40.03 19.68
CA GLY A 128 21.24 -40.35 18.32
C GLY A 128 19.74 -40.44 18.05
N ASN A 129 18.90 -40.20 19.04
CA ASN A 129 17.45 -40.09 18.89
C ASN A 129 17.04 -38.61 18.90
N LEU A 130 15.99 -38.25 18.14
CA LEU A 130 15.39 -36.93 18.19
C LEU A 130 14.81 -36.69 19.58
N ASP A 131 15.28 -35.64 20.26
CA ASP A 131 14.84 -35.26 21.62
C ASP A 131 13.96 -34.04 21.57
N THR A 132 14.51 -32.90 21.09
CA THR A 132 13.75 -31.65 21.00
C THR A 132 13.87 -31.01 19.62
N VAL A 133 12.87 -30.20 19.29
CA VAL A 133 12.83 -29.37 18.09
C VAL A 133 12.66 -27.92 18.54
N ARG A 134 13.50 -27.02 18.07
CA ARG A 134 13.40 -25.59 18.31
C ARG A 134 13.22 -24.87 16.99
N GLU A 135 12.56 -23.73 17.04
CA GLU A 135 12.52 -22.80 15.91
C GLU A 135 13.90 -22.15 15.77
N GLY A 136 14.48 -22.22 14.59
CA GLY A 136 15.74 -21.58 14.26
C GLY A 136 15.57 -20.14 13.82
N ASP A 137 16.58 -19.58 13.15
CA ASP A 137 16.53 -18.21 12.68
C ASP A 137 15.41 -17.99 11.66
N GLU A 138 14.68 -16.88 11.80
CA GLU A 138 13.69 -16.48 10.83
C GLU A 138 14.31 -16.13 9.49
N ALA A 139 13.70 -16.59 8.41
CA ALA A 139 14.09 -16.25 7.05
C ALA A 139 13.03 -15.31 6.42
N PRO A 140 13.47 -14.25 5.70
CA PRO A 140 12.55 -13.39 5.00
C PRO A 140 11.82 -14.16 3.90
N MET A 141 10.52 -13.88 3.75
CA MET A 141 9.71 -14.44 2.68
C MET A 141 10.17 -13.92 1.32
N GLU A 142 10.35 -14.82 0.36
CA GLU A 142 10.71 -14.47 -1.02
C GLU A 142 9.46 -14.34 -1.88
N VAL A 143 9.36 -13.25 -2.64
CA VAL A 143 8.24 -12.99 -3.55
C VAL A 143 8.78 -12.72 -4.95
N ASN A 144 8.20 -13.42 -5.91
CA ASN A 144 8.49 -13.23 -7.33
C ASN A 144 7.20 -12.97 -8.07
N MET A 145 7.19 -11.96 -8.93
CA MET A 145 6.03 -11.62 -9.74
C MET A 145 6.43 -11.15 -11.13
N GLU A 146 5.53 -11.34 -12.07
CA GLU A 146 5.61 -10.77 -13.39
C GLU A 146 4.32 -10.02 -13.68
N PHE A 147 4.42 -8.77 -14.11
CA PHE A 147 3.27 -7.92 -14.40
C PHE A 147 3.46 -7.11 -15.69
N VAL A 148 2.35 -6.59 -16.20
CA VAL A 148 2.34 -5.77 -17.41
C VAL A 148 2.98 -4.42 -17.13
N TYR A 149 3.86 -3.99 -18.04
CA TYR A 149 4.46 -2.66 -17.99
C TYR A 149 3.54 -1.65 -18.67
N GLU A 150 2.78 -0.94 -17.88
CA GLU A 150 1.88 0.11 -18.34
C GLU A 150 1.89 1.32 -17.41
N PHE A 151 1.39 2.45 -17.92
CA PHE A 151 1.11 3.60 -17.08
C PHE A 151 -0.24 3.42 -16.40
N VAL A 152 -0.23 3.45 -15.09
CA VAL A 152 -1.44 3.38 -14.26
C VAL A 152 -1.87 4.80 -13.90
N ARG A 153 -3.11 5.15 -14.21
CA ARG A 153 -3.69 6.42 -13.77
C ARG A 153 -4.20 6.27 -12.35
N THR A 154 -3.56 6.95 -11.43
CA THR A 154 -4.15 7.26 -10.13
C THR A 154 -4.98 8.53 -10.31
N GLY A 155 -6.06 8.71 -9.58
CA GLY A 155 -7.04 9.81 -9.79
C GLY A 155 -6.50 11.26 -9.88
N THR A 156 -5.20 11.47 -9.80
CA THR A 156 -4.49 12.76 -9.73
C THR A 156 -3.75 13.18 -11.00
N ASN A 157 -4.04 12.65 -12.15
CA ASN A 157 -3.39 12.98 -13.42
C ASN A 157 -1.94 12.48 -13.65
N GLU A 158 -1.30 11.92 -12.66
CA GLU A 158 0.04 11.38 -12.83
C GLU A 158 -0.01 9.94 -13.33
N ASN A 159 0.77 9.67 -14.37
CA ASN A 159 0.96 8.31 -14.86
C ASN A 159 2.07 7.67 -14.04
N ILE A 160 1.71 6.80 -13.12
CA ILE A 160 2.66 6.03 -12.32
C ILE A 160 2.87 4.69 -13.00
N THR A 161 4.12 4.28 -13.18
CA THR A 161 4.42 2.91 -13.59
C THR A 161 4.63 2.03 -12.36
N PRO A 162 4.41 0.71 -12.47
CA PRO A 162 4.75 -0.20 -11.38
C PRO A 162 6.22 -0.10 -10.92
N VAL A 163 7.11 0.25 -11.86
CA VAL A 163 8.53 0.49 -11.54
C VAL A 163 8.74 1.72 -10.70
N ASP A 164 8.01 2.80 -10.98
CA ASP A 164 8.06 4.03 -10.19
C ASP A 164 7.66 3.72 -8.76
N ALA A 165 6.54 3.01 -8.58
CA ALA A 165 6.06 2.60 -7.25
C ALA A 165 7.08 1.75 -6.48
N LEU A 166 7.69 0.76 -7.14
CA LEU A 166 8.71 -0.10 -6.54
C LEU A 166 10.03 0.61 -6.23
N LYS A 167 10.27 1.78 -6.80
CA LYS A 167 11.50 2.55 -6.61
C LYS A 167 11.31 3.82 -5.80
N GLY A 168 10.07 4.27 -5.59
CA GLY A 168 9.78 5.58 -5.00
C GLY A 168 10.29 6.74 -5.85
N VAL A 169 10.14 6.68 -7.17
CA VAL A 169 10.63 7.72 -8.11
C VAL A 169 9.54 8.10 -9.11
N GLY A 170 9.81 9.11 -9.93
CA GLY A 170 8.84 9.55 -10.95
C GLY A 170 7.52 10.00 -10.33
N GLY A 171 6.41 9.47 -10.81
CA GLY A 171 5.06 9.76 -10.29
C GLY A 171 4.83 9.30 -8.84
N SER A 172 5.67 8.44 -8.31
CA SER A 172 5.64 7.97 -6.93
C SER A 172 6.76 8.55 -6.04
N SER A 173 7.38 9.64 -6.46
CA SER A 173 8.47 10.28 -5.69
C SER A 173 8.06 10.79 -4.31
N GLU A 174 6.78 11.02 -4.09
CA GLU A 174 6.21 11.41 -2.80
C GLU A 174 5.64 10.23 -2.00
N TRP A 175 5.78 9.00 -2.49
CA TRP A 175 5.37 7.82 -1.76
C TRP A 175 6.24 7.59 -0.52
N VAL A 176 5.60 7.16 0.53
CA VAL A 176 6.24 6.87 1.82
C VAL A 176 6.63 5.40 1.85
N SER A 177 7.83 5.10 2.36
CA SER A 177 8.22 3.71 2.58
C SER A 177 7.26 3.02 3.54
N SER A 178 6.92 1.75 3.27
CA SER A 178 6.15 0.93 4.21
C SER A 178 6.96 0.51 5.43
N ALA A 179 8.30 0.55 5.34
CA ALA A 179 9.18 0.22 6.45
C ALA A 179 8.93 1.13 7.66
N THR A 180 8.83 0.53 8.83
CA THR A 180 8.59 1.26 10.08
C THR A 180 9.82 2.03 10.57
N ASP A 181 11.03 1.58 10.23
CA ASP A 181 12.27 2.27 10.52
C ASP A 181 12.70 3.11 9.31
N GLN A 182 12.87 4.41 9.54
CA GLN A 182 13.29 5.37 8.53
C GLN A 182 14.74 5.18 8.05
N CYS A 183 15.53 4.41 8.78
CA CYS A 183 16.90 4.04 8.37
C CYS A 183 16.93 2.84 7.42
N GLU A 184 15.81 2.14 7.26
CA GLU A 184 15.72 1.03 6.35
C GLU A 184 15.58 1.47 4.88
N PRO A 185 16.06 0.66 3.93
CA PRO A 185 15.83 0.92 2.52
C PRO A 185 14.33 0.99 2.18
N TYR A 186 13.99 1.78 1.17
CA TYR A 186 12.62 1.94 0.68
C TYR A 186 11.95 0.58 0.41
N ALA A 187 10.75 0.43 0.95
CA ALA A 187 9.91 -0.73 0.82
C ALA A 187 8.48 -0.32 0.44
N VAL A 188 7.73 -1.25 -0.12
CA VAL A 188 6.30 -1.12 -0.42
C VAL A 188 5.54 -2.34 0.08
N ASP A 189 4.27 -2.18 0.35
CA ASP A 189 3.38 -3.29 0.61
C ASP A 189 2.76 -3.80 -0.68
N MET A 190 2.66 -5.11 -0.82
CA MET A 190 1.92 -5.72 -1.92
C MET A 190 0.70 -6.45 -1.39
N GLU A 191 -0.43 -6.18 -1.99
CA GLU A 191 -1.70 -6.77 -1.61
C GLU A 191 -2.32 -7.50 -2.77
N VAL A 192 -2.77 -8.71 -2.51
CA VAL A 192 -3.56 -9.53 -3.43
C VAL A 192 -4.93 -9.74 -2.82
N GLU A 193 -5.94 -9.13 -3.42
CA GLU A 193 -7.34 -9.27 -3.02
C GLU A 193 -8.03 -10.21 -4.00
N HIS A 194 -8.50 -11.34 -3.52
CA HIS A 194 -9.27 -12.29 -4.28
C HIS A 194 -10.76 -12.14 -4.01
N ASN A 195 -11.49 -11.72 -5.04
CA ASN A 195 -12.95 -11.59 -5.02
C ASN A 195 -13.55 -12.72 -5.86
N PRO A 196 -14.14 -13.77 -5.26
CA PRO A 196 -14.74 -14.84 -6.05
C PRO A 196 -15.89 -14.31 -6.92
N PRO A 197 -15.92 -14.68 -8.21
CA PRO A 197 -16.85 -14.08 -9.19
C PRO A 197 -18.32 -14.44 -8.98
N CYS A 198 -18.61 -15.46 -8.16
CA CYS A 198 -19.97 -15.95 -7.92
C CYS A 198 -20.17 -16.40 -6.48
N GLY A 199 -21.27 -15.95 -5.88
CA GLY A 199 -21.77 -16.51 -4.65
C GLY A 199 -21.47 -15.70 -3.39
N THR A 200 -21.62 -16.34 -2.26
CA THR A 200 -21.41 -15.80 -0.90
C THR A 200 -20.04 -16.17 -0.36
N ALA A 201 -19.05 -16.38 -1.24
CA ALA A 201 -17.70 -16.69 -0.79
C ALA A 201 -17.04 -15.45 -0.21
N GLU A 202 -16.29 -15.65 0.85
CA GLU A 202 -15.55 -14.59 1.52
C GLU A 202 -14.46 -14.04 0.60
N THR A 203 -14.23 -12.75 0.68
CA THR A 203 -13.06 -12.08 0.08
C THR A 203 -11.83 -12.47 0.88
N GLU A 204 -10.77 -12.89 0.20
CA GLU A 204 -9.47 -13.15 0.82
C GLU A 204 -8.48 -12.10 0.39
N THR A 205 -7.83 -11.48 1.37
CA THR A 205 -6.77 -10.52 1.14
C THR A 205 -5.47 -11.07 1.71
N THR A 206 -4.46 -11.19 0.86
CA THR A 206 -3.10 -11.57 1.22
C THR A 206 -2.20 -10.37 1.10
N LEU A 207 -1.59 -9.96 2.22
CA LEU A 207 -0.65 -8.85 2.29
C LEU A 207 0.77 -9.37 2.44
N PHE A 208 1.65 -8.88 1.58
CA PHE A 208 3.10 -9.06 1.61
C PHE A 208 3.74 -7.76 2.10
N PRO A 209 4.06 -7.65 3.40
CA PRO A 209 4.52 -6.39 3.97
C PRO A 209 5.99 -6.13 3.66
N ASP A 210 6.35 -4.84 3.57
CA ASP A 210 7.73 -4.36 3.46
C ASP A 210 8.52 -5.06 2.34
N PHE A 211 7.92 -5.23 1.20
CA PHE A 211 8.58 -5.81 0.04
C PHE A 211 9.70 -4.90 -0.47
N ARG A 212 10.88 -5.47 -0.57
CA ARG A 212 12.07 -4.85 -1.18
C ARG A 212 12.52 -5.66 -2.37
N ARG A 213 12.59 -4.99 -3.51
CA ARG A 213 13.06 -5.64 -4.74
C ARG A 213 14.56 -5.92 -4.68
N ASP A 214 14.95 -7.12 -5.04
CA ASP A 214 16.34 -7.51 -5.28
C ASP A 214 16.71 -7.31 -6.76
N SER A 215 15.78 -7.65 -7.67
CA SER A 215 15.99 -7.54 -9.11
C SER A 215 14.74 -7.03 -9.84
N LEU A 216 14.97 -6.42 -10.99
CA LEU A 216 13.98 -5.98 -11.97
C LEU A 216 14.48 -6.37 -13.36
N GLU A 217 13.70 -7.15 -14.07
CA GLU A 217 13.98 -7.56 -15.44
C GLU A 217 12.86 -7.07 -16.36
N PHE A 218 13.24 -6.42 -17.46
CA PHE A 218 12.32 -5.84 -18.41
C PHE A 218 12.32 -6.67 -19.70
N ASP A 219 11.15 -7.13 -20.11
CA ASP A 219 10.93 -7.62 -21.47
C ASP A 219 10.12 -6.59 -22.26
N LEU A 220 10.81 -5.78 -23.03
CA LEU A 220 10.19 -4.75 -23.87
C LEU A 220 9.38 -5.34 -25.03
N SER A 221 9.64 -6.57 -25.43
CA SER A 221 8.94 -7.24 -26.51
C SER A 221 7.56 -7.73 -26.07
N ALA A 222 7.47 -8.20 -24.84
CA ALA A 222 6.23 -8.64 -24.19
C ALA A 222 5.55 -7.51 -23.41
N ALA A 223 6.21 -6.37 -23.23
CA ALA A 223 5.78 -5.28 -22.36
C ALA A 223 5.49 -5.77 -20.94
N THR A 224 6.39 -6.61 -20.40
CA THR A 224 6.31 -7.15 -19.04
C THR A 224 7.54 -6.82 -18.21
N ILE A 225 7.36 -6.88 -16.90
CA ILE A 225 8.41 -6.71 -15.91
C ILE A 225 8.36 -7.88 -14.96
N ALA A 226 9.49 -8.56 -14.80
CA ALA A 226 9.71 -9.54 -13.76
C ALA A 226 10.41 -8.89 -12.57
N VAL A 227 9.88 -9.11 -11.38
CA VAL A 227 10.40 -8.57 -10.12
C VAL A 227 10.62 -9.73 -9.16
N ALA A 228 11.80 -9.78 -8.57
CA ALA A 228 12.12 -10.66 -7.46
C ALA A 228 12.55 -9.82 -6.26
N GLY A 229 12.14 -10.24 -5.07
CA GLY A 229 12.51 -9.54 -3.85
C GLY A 229 12.09 -10.29 -2.59
N LYS A 230 12.26 -9.62 -1.46
CA LYS A 230 12.00 -10.17 -0.14
C LYS A 230 11.15 -9.22 0.69
N CYS A 231 10.32 -9.82 1.53
CA CYS A 231 9.54 -9.10 2.54
C CYS A 231 10.25 -9.15 3.89
N ASN A 232 10.08 -8.10 4.70
CA ASN A 232 10.57 -8.10 6.09
C ASN A 232 9.60 -8.86 7.02
N ALA A 233 9.15 -10.02 6.55
CA ALA A 233 8.27 -10.94 7.26
C ALA A 233 8.56 -12.37 6.78
N SER A 234 8.36 -13.35 7.65
CA SER A 234 8.53 -14.77 7.33
C SER A 234 7.29 -15.41 6.67
N GLU A 235 6.14 -14.77 6.81
CA GLU A 235 4.85 -15.22 6.27
C GLU A 235 3.97 -14.02 5.88
N PRO A 236 3.04 -14.16 4.92
CA PRO A 236 2.11 -13.10 4.57
C PRO A 236 1.01 -12.97 5.61
N THR A 237 0.39 -11.79 5.67
CA THR A 237 -0.82 -11.59 6.47
C THR A 237 -2.04 -11.92 5.63
N ILE A 238 -2.82 -12.92 6.04
CA ILE A 238 -4.03 -13.34 5.34
C ILE A 238 -5.26 -12.94 6.15
N THR A 239 -6.15 -12.18 5.54
CA THR A 239 -7.44 -11.79 6.12
C THR A 239 -8.60 -12.26 5.25
N ARG A 240 -9.72 -12.61 5.89
CA ARG A 240 -10.96 -13.04 5.21
C ARG A 240 -12.13 -12.25 5.76
N SER A 241 -13.01 -11.81 4.85
CA SER A 241 -14.20 -11.00 5.18
C SER A 241 -15.40 -11.35 4.33
#